data_db8168ee8d58031ee63449c500b1aba2
#
_entry.id   db8168ee8d58031ee63449c500b1aba2
#
_cell.length_a   1.000
_cell.length_b   1.000
_cell.length_c   1.000
_cell.angle_alpha   90.00
_cell.angle_beta   90.00
_cell.angle_gamma   90.00
#
_symmetry.space_group_name_H-M   'P 1'
#
loop_
_entity.id
_entity.type
_entity.pdbx_description
1 polymer ?
#
loop_
_entity_poly.entity_id
_entity_poly.type
_entity_poly.pdbx_seq_one_letter_code
_entity_poly.pdbx_strand_id
1 'polypeptide(L)'
;MKKIIICLWALIVCCWGCEDYLSVKPSNVQAIRTYDEVKALLGGHLRMYAEPDYDKLAGTSIPYIGSDIWTFLHFYGDDIDVDTYVKNRYIFGNIKNLYVESANWKNTTQPGVIWKVYYTNIGFFNTIIDELSRVEASKEQADIVRCEAKVLRAWHLFKLMQYFSPYHLNKYGLPVNLDAQKVAEYDASRKTQEEVYRIIISDLTECVECTTEPRSTYNVFYDKNIIHAILAQVFLYKGDSGAKADDDYENAASHAKSALEALKLQSTEDYEPFP
;
A
#
# COMPACT_ATOMS: atom_id res chain seq x y z
N MET A 1 -31.66 38.97 42.45
CA MET A 1 -30.29 38.37 42.47
C MET A 1 -30.30 36.87 42.73
N LYS A 2 -30.96 36.33 43.76
CA LYS A 2 -30.96 34.86 44.03
C LYS A 2 -31.48 33.99 42.86
N LYS A 3 -32.50 34.43 42.13
CA LYS A 3 -33.05 33.67 40.98
C LYS A 3 -32.12 33.60 39.79
N ILE A 4 -31.29 34.64 39.55
CA ILE A 4 -30.32 34.68 38.48
C ILE A 4 -29.14 33.73 38.77
N ILE A 5 -28.73 33.66 40.04
CA ILE A 5 -27.64 32.72 40.48
C ILE A 5 -28.09 31.28 40.32
N ILE A 6 -29.34 30.94 40.61
CA ILE A 6 -29.90 29.58 40.47
C ILE A 6 -29.94 29.19 38.95
N CYS A 7 -30.35 30.11 38.09
CA CYS A 7 -30.35 29.87 36.64
C CYS A 7 -28.91 29.69 36.08
N LEU A 8 -27.93 30.45 36.57
CA LEU A 8 -26.52 30.27 36.16
C LEU A 8 -25.96 28.94 36.61
N TRP A 9 -26.28 28.49 37.84
CA TRP A 9 -25.87 27.18 38.33
C TRP A 9 -26.52 26.05 37.56
N ALA A 10 -27.80 26.14 37.20
CA ALA A 10 -28.48 25.16 36.36
C ALA A 10 -27.86 25.05 34.97
N LEU A 11 -27.42 26.18 34.37
CA LEU A 11 -26.72 26.19 33.06
C LEU A 11 -25.35 25.49 33.13
N ILE A 12 -24.58 25.65 34.21
CA ILE A 12 -23.26 25.04 34.38
C ILE A 12 -23.41 23.53 34.58
N VAL A 13 -24.42 23.06 35.27
CA VAL A 13 -24.66 21.61 35.47
C VAL A 13 -25.11 20.91 34.17
N CYS A 14 -25.84 21.62 33.30
CA CYS A 14 -26.20 21.07 31.98
C CYS A 14 -25.04 20.95 31.00
N CYS A 15 -23.93 21.69 31.17
CA CYS A 15 -22.74 21.56 30.31
C CYS A 15 -21.82 20.40 30.66
N TRP A 16 -21.96 19.76 31.82
CA TRP A 16 -21.12 18.63 32.24
C TRP A 16 -21.63 17.25 31.77
N GLY A 17 -22.78 17.21 31.12
CA GLY A 17 -23.43 15.94 30.74
C GLY A 17 -23.15 15.46 29.31
N CYS A 18 -22.34 16.17 28.50
CA CYS A 18 -22.22 15.87 27.07
C CYS A 18 -20.99 15.06 26.64
N GLU A 19 -20.00 14.85 27.48
CA GLU A 19 -18.82 14.09 27.06
C GLU A 19 -19.12 12.59 26.87
N ASP A 20 -19.93 11.98 27.72
CA ASP A 20 -20.29 10.56 27.61
C ASP A 20 -21.19 10.24 26.40
N TYR A 21 -22.03 11.20 25.97
CA TYR A 21 -22.90 10.97 24.80
C TYR A 21 -22.14 11.03 23.46
N LEU A 22 -21.09 11.82 23.41
CA LEU A 22 -20.22 11.92 22.20
C LEU A 22 -19.16 10.82 22.16
N SER A 23 -18.93 10.12 23.27
CA SER A 23 -17.99 8.98 23.34
C SER A 23 -18.59 7.64 22.90
N VAL A 24 -19.91 7.60 22.64
CA VAL A 24 -20.56 6.39 22.12
C VAL A 24 -20.09 6.12 20.70
N LYS A 25 -19.09 5.25 20.55
CA LYS A 25 -18.71 4.72 19.25
C LYS A 25 -19.92 4.04 18.62
N PRO A 26 -20.17 4.23 17.31
CA PRO A 26 -21.25 3.53 16.63
C PRO A 26 -21.16 2.02 16.93
N SER A 27 -22.25 1.40 17.33
CA SER A 27 -22.30 0.01 17.78
C SER A 27 -21.94 -1.03 16.70
N ASN A 28 -21.83 -0.59 15.46
CA ASN A 28 -21.43 -1.38 14.29
C ASN A 28 -19.95 -1.23 13.91
N VAL A 29 -19.17 -0.41 14.64
CA VAL A 29 -17.71 -0.32 14.49
C VAL A 29 -17.06 -1.07 15.65
N GLN A 30 -16.60 -2.28 15.38
CA GLN A 30 -15.82 -3.05 16.34
C GLN A 30 -14.47 -2.36 16.54
N ALA A 31 -14.25 -1.77 17.72
CA ALA A 31 -12.98 -1.16 18.03
C ALA A 31 -11.91 -2.25 18.17
N ILE A 32 -10.81 -2.12 17.46
CA ILE A 32 -9.62 -2.96 17.64
C ILE A 32 -9.06 -2.71 19.04
N ARG A 33 -8.82 -3.76 19.80
CA ARG A 33 -8.39 -3.69 21.20
C ARG A 33 -7.17 -4.51 21.52
N THR A 34 -6.81 -5.45 20.65
CA THR A 34 -5.74 -6.42 20.91
C THR A 34 -4.80 -6.53 19.74
N TYR A 35 -3.56 -6.92 20.01
CA TYR A 35 -2.57 -7.24 18.99
C TYR A 35 -3.09 -8.31 18.00
N ASP A 36 -3.75 -9.35 18.50
CA ASP A 36 -4.25 -10.43 17.65
C ASP A 36 -5.32 -9.95 16.67
N GLU A 37 -6.14 -8.97 17.05
CA GLU A 37 -7.10 -8.35 16.13
C GLU A 37 -6.40 -7.53 15.04
N VAL A 38 -5.37 -6.74 15.38
CA VAL A 38 -4.55 -6.01 14.38
C VAL A 38 -3.88 -6.99 13.43
N LYS A 39 -3.26 -8.03 13.99
CA LYS A 39 -2.59 -9.08 13.21
C LYS A 39 -3.58 -9.82 12.30
N ALA A 40 -4.76 -10.19 12.81
CA ALA A 40 -5.78 -10.87 12.01
C ALA A 40 -6.31 -9.99 10.87
N LEU A 41 -6.45 -8.68 11.10
CA LEU A 41 -6.88 -7.73 10.08
C LEU A 41 -5.86 -7.66 8.92
N LEU A 42 -4.57 -7.54 9.23
CA LEU A 42 -3.51 -7.58 8.21
C LEU A 42 -3.41 -8.96 7.56
N GLY A 43 -3.52 -10.05 8.34
CA GLY A 43 -3.51 -11.43 7.83
C GLY A 43 -4.66 -11.70 6.85
N GLY A 44 -5.85 -11.16 7.10
CA GLY A 44 -6.97 -11.22 6.18
C GLY A 44 -6.68 -10.53 4.85
N HIS A 45 -5.98 -9.39 4.88
CA HIS A 45 -5.54 -8.71 3.66
C HIS A 45 -4.47 -9.50 2.90
N LEU A 46 -3.47 -10.06 3.60
CA LEU A 46 -2.42 -10.88 2.99
C LEU A 46 -2.99 -12.12 2.30
N ARG A 47 -4.03 -12.71 2.87
CA ARG A 47 -4.70 -13.88 2.30
C ARG A 47 -5.28 -13.61 0.91
N MET A 48 -5.68 -12.37 0.61
CA MET A 48 -6.16 -11.99 -0.72
C MET A 48 -5.09 -12.16 -1.82
N TYR A 49 -3.83 -12.11 -1.48
CA TYR A 49 -2.74 -12.36 -2.44
C TYR A 49 -2.50 -13.85 -2.70
N ALA A 50 -2.91 -14.71 -1.77
CA ALA A 50 -2.71 -16.16 -1.86
C ALA A 50 -3.91 -16.93 -2.43
N GLU A 51 -5.11 -16.39 -2.31
CA GLU A 51 -6.36 -17.05 -2.69
C GLU A 51 -7.12 -16.25 -3.77
N PRO A 52 -7.07 -16.67 -5.05
CA PRO A 52 -7.68 -15.93 -6.16
C PRO A 52 -9.20 -15.69 -6.05
N ASP A 53 -9.90 -16.54 -5.31
CA ASP A 53 -11.35 -16.45 -5.10
C ASP A 53 -11.76 -15.80 -3.77
N TYR A 54 -10.80 -15.23 -3.04
CA TYR A 54 -11.05 -14.70 -1.71
C TYR A 54 -11.98 -13.49 -1.68
N ASP A 55 -12.01 -12.71 -2.75
CA ASP A 55 -12.93 -11.57 -2.90
C ASP A 55 -14.40 -11.95 -2.73
N LYS A 56 -14.76 -13.22 -3.06
CA LYS A 56 -16.11 -13.77 -2.87
C LYS A 56 -16.40 -14.17 -1.43
N LEU A 57 -15.38 -14.41 -0.64
CA LEU A 57 -15.50 -14.95 0.72
C LEU A 57 -15.48 -13.87 1.81
N ALA A 58 -14.84 -12.74 1.56
CA ALA A 58 -14.39 -11.89 2.65
C ALA A 58 -15.36 -10.78 3.05
N GLY A 59 -16.30 -10.37 2.21
CA GLY A 59 -17.14 -9.20 2.50
C GLY A 59 -16.32 -7.96 2.88
N THR A 60 -15.02 -7.96 2.59
CA THR A 60 -14.11 -6.87 2.93
C THR A 60 -14.29 -5.74 1.94
N SER A 61 -14.45 -4.54 2.48
CA SER A 61 -14.58 -3.32 1.68
C SER A 61 -13.26 -2.81 1.10
N ILE A 62 -12.15 -3.53 1.33
CA ILE A 62 -10.82 -3.14 0.84
C ILE A 62 -10.63 -3.72 -0.56
N PRO A 63 -10.51 -2.88 -1.59
CA PRO A 63 -10.37 -3.37 -2.94
C PRO A 63 -9.00 -4.05 -3.11
N TYR A 64 -9.04 -5.26 -3.60
CA TYR A 64 -7.88 -6.02 -4.02
C TYR A 64 -7.38 -5.52 -5.39
N ILE A 65 -6.06 -5.53 -5.59
CA ILE A 65 -5.46 -5.33 -6.91
C ILE A 65 -5.63 -6.67 -7.65
N GLY A 66 -6.82 -6.87 -8.20
CA GLY A 66 -7.19 -8.12 -8.84
C GLY A 66 -6.52 -8.32 -10.20
N SER A 67 -6.72 -9.50 -10.75
CA SER A 67 -6.26 -9.90 -12.07
C SER A 67 -6.60 -8.89 -13.18
N ASP A 68 -7.73 -8.21 -13.07
CA ASP A 68 -8.20 -7.24 -14.07
C ASP A 68 -7.26 -6.01 -14.16
N ILE A 69 -6.79 -5.49 -13.02
CA ILE A 69 -5.85 -4.38 -13.00
C ILE A 69 -4.48 -4.81 -13.51
N TRP A 70 -3.99 -5.99 -13.13
CA TRP A 70 -2.74 -6.54 -13.63
C TRP A 70 -2.81 -6.77 -15.14
N THR A 71 -3.86 -7.41 -15.63
CA THR A 71 -4.08 -7.66 -17.06
C THR A 71 -4.13 -6.35 -17.84
N PHE A 72 -4.85 -5.35 -17.32
CA PHE A 72 -4.94 -4.04 -17.92
C PHE A 72 -3.56 -3.35 -18.05
N LEU A 73 -2.73 -3.40 -16.99
CA LEU A 73 -1.41 -2.78 -17.00
C LEU A 73 -0.46 -3.43 -17.99
N HIS A 74 -0.56 -4.73 -18.24
CA HIS A 74 0.23 -5.42 -19.25
C HIS A 74 -0.06 -4.95 -20.68
N PHE A 75 -1.28 -4.43 -20.94
CA PHE A 75 -1.61 -3.86 -22.25
C PHE A 75 -0.93 -2.52 -22.55
N TYR A 76 -0.32 -1.87 -21.55
CA TYR A 76 0.50 -0.66 -21.76
C TYR A 76 1.99 -0.97 -21.90
N GLY A 77 2.40 -2.21 -21.68
CA GLY A 77 3.73 -2.70 -21.94
C GLY A 77 3.87 -3.22 -23.37
N ASP A 78 5.07 -3.54 -23.77
CA ASP A 78 5.41 -4.21 -25.01
C ASP A 78 5.50 -5.74 -24.88
N ASP A 79 5.18 -6.25 -23.71
CA ASP A 79 5.22 -7.68 -23.38
C ASP A 79 4.11 -8.50 -24.06
N ILE A 80 3.04 -7.83 -24.52
CA ILE A 80 1.90 -8.48 -25.17
C ILE A 80 1.70 -7.92 -26.56
N ASP A 81 1.82 -8.79 -27.58
CA ASP A 81 1.37 -8.48 -28.94
C ASP A 81 -0.16 -8.44 -29.00
N VAL A 82 -0.68 -7.27 -28.72
CA VAL A 82 -2.10 -7.05 -28.59
C VAL A 82 -2.82 -7.22 -29.95
N ASP A 83 -2.18 -6.87 -31.06
CA ASP A 83 -2.77 -7.01 -32.38
C ASP A 83 -3.01 -8.48 -32.74
N THR A 84 -2.06 -9.35 -32.44
CA THR A 84 -2.21 -10.80 -32.59
C THR A 84 -3.25 -11.35 -31.61
N TYR A 85 -3.27 -10.86 -30.36
CA TYR A 85 -4.19 -11.30 -29.33
C TYR A 85 -5.64 -10.95 -29.67
N VAL A 86 -5.89 -9.73 -30.15
CA VAL A 86 -7.23 -9.27 -30.58
C VAL A 86 -7.72 -10.03 -31.82
N LYS A 87 -6.85 -10.31 -32.79
CA LYS A 87 -7.19 -11.04 -34.01
C LYS A 87 -7.59 -12.49 -33.74
N ASN A 88 -7.02 -13.12 -32.74
CA ASN A 88 -7.24 -14.53 -32.44
C ASN A 88 -8.50 -14.82 -31.60
N ARG A 89 -9.33 -13.85 -31.30
CA ARG A 89 -10.66 -13.96 -30.67
C ARG A 89 -10.71 -14.64 -29.28
N TYR A 90 -9.58 -14.82 -28.61
CA TYR A 90 -9.54 -15.45 -27.29
C TYR A 90 -9.73 -14.47 -26.12
N ILE A 91 -10.04 -13.21 -26.41
CA ILE A 91 -10.25 -12.19 -25.39
C ILE A 91 -11.72 -12.19 -24.96
N PHE A 92 -11.98 -12.55 -23.73
CA PHE A 92 -13.29 -12.39 -23.09
C PHE A 92 -13.78 -10.95 -23.24
N GLY A 93 -15.08 -10.77 -23.51
CA GLY A 93 -15.68 -9.50 -23.95
C GLY A 93 -15.28 -8.24 -23.16
N ASN A 94 -15.08 -8.35 -21.85
CA ASN A 94 -14.66 -7.24 -20.98
C ASN A 94 -13.23 -6.78 -21.26
N ILE A 95 -12.32 -7.69 -21.55
CA ILE A 95 -10.91 -7.38 -21.85
C ILE A 95 -10.78 -6.68 -23.21
N LYS A 96 -11.61 -7.05 -24.18
CA LYS A 96 -11.64 -6.39 -25.49
C LYS A 96 -12.03 -4.91 -25.38
N ASN A 97 -13.01 -4.60 -24.53
CA ASN A 97 -13.41 -3.22 -24.29
C ASN A 97 -12.33 -2.45 -23.53
N LEU A 98 -11.73 -3.05 -22.51
CA LEU A 98 -10.59 -2.49 -21.80
C LEU A 98 -9.42 -2.16 -22.74
N TYR A 99 -9.14 -3.03 -23.71
CA TYR A 99 -8.07 -2.82 -24.68
C TYR A 99 -8.37 -1.67 -25.66
N VAL A 100 -9.54 -1.64 -26.23
CA VAL A 100 -9.95 -0.56 -27.17
C VAL A 100 -9.98 0.79 -26.45
N GLU A 101 -10.40 0.80 -25.17
CA GLU A 101 -10.40 2.00 -24.34
C GLU A 101 -9.00 2.37 -23.84
N SER A 102 -8.11 1.40 -23.64
CA SER A 102 -6.78 1.56 -23.06
C SER A 102 -5.80 2.32 -23.94
N ALA A 103 -6.01 2.33 -25.24
CA ALA A 103 -5.20 3.12 -26.16
C ALA A 103 -5.13 4.63 -25.80
N ASN A 104 -5.97 5.06 -24.84
CA ASN A 104 -6.00 6.43 -24.41
C ASN A 104 -6.16 6.53 -22.87
N TRP A 105 -5.03 6.44 -22.16
CA TRP A 105 -4.99 6.57 -20.68
C TRP A 105 -5.81 7.74 -20.12
N LYS A 106 -5.88 8.86 -20.85
CA LYS A 106 -6.61 10.05 -20.40
C LYS A 106 -8.13 9.92 -20.47
N ASN A 107 -8.65 9.05 -21.32
CA ASN A 107 -10.08 8.97 -21.64
C ASN A 107 -10.75 7.73 -21.07
N THR A 108 -10.05 6.96 -20.25
CA THR A 108 -10.60 5.77 -19.60
C THR A 108 -10.84 6.02 -18.12
N THR A 109 -11.70 5.21 -17.50
CA THR A 109 -11.94 5.23 -16.05
C THR A 109 -10.86 4.48 -15.27
N GLN A 110 -10.02 3.69 -15.95
CA GLN A 110 -9.05 2.79 -15.33
C GLN A 110 -7.99 3.48 -14.47
N PRO A 111 -7.38 4.61 -14.88
CA PRO A 111 -6.46 5.33 -14.01
C PRO A 111 -7.09 5.73 -12.68
N GLY A 112 -8.36 6.13 -12.69
CA GLY A 112 -9.12 6.46 -11.47
C GLY A 112 -9.35 5.24 -10.58
N VAL A 113 -9.60 4.07 -11.17
CA VAL A 113 -9.73 2.80 -10.43
C VAL A 113 -8.40 2.42 -9.79
N ILE A 114 -7.30 2.44 -10.56
CA ILE A 114 -5.95 2.15 -10.06
C ILE A 114 -5.60 3.09 -8.90
N TRP A 115 -5.77 4.39 -9.09
CA TRP A 115 -5.55 5.39 -8.06
C TRP A 115 -6.32 5.07 -6.78
N LYS A 116 -7.63 4.85 -6.90
CA LYS A 116 -8.50 4.53 -5.78
C LYS A 116 -8.05 3.27 -5.03
N VAL A 117 -7.76 2.20 -5.76
CA VAL A 117 -7.37 0.91 -5.16
C VAL A 117 -6.08 1.04 -4.38
N TYR A 118 -5.04 1.62 -4.98
CA TYR A 118 -3.75 1.79 -4.30
C TYR A 118 -3.86 2.69 -3.07
N TYR A 119 -4.56 3.84 -3.16
CA TYR A 119 -4.72 4.72 -2.00
C TYR A 119 -5.60 4.14 -0.90
N THR A 120 -6.59 3.33 -1.23
CA THR A 120 -7.38 2.61 -0.22
C THR A 120 -6.49 1.63 0.55
N ASN A 121 -5.62 0.91 -0.14
CA ASN A 121 -4.67 0.00 0.50
C ASN A 121 -3.64 0.75 1.35
N ILE A 122 -3.08 1.86 0.86
CA ILE A 122 -2.17 2.71 1.64
C ILE A 122 -2.85 3.20 2.92
N GLY A 123 -4.11 3.66 2.84
CA GLY A 123 -4.89 4.05 4.01
C GLY A 123 -5.10 2.90 5.00
N PHE A 124 -5.34 1.70 4.49
CA PHE A 124 -5.44 0.50 5.32
C PHE A 124 -4.13 0.19 6.05
N PHE A 125 -2.98 0.24 5.37
CA PHE A 125 -1.69 0.01 6.02
C PHE A 125 -1.34 1.08 7.05
N ASN A 126 -1.71 2.35 6.80
CA ASN A 126 -1.61 3.41 7.80
C ASN A 126 -2.43 3.08 9.04
N THR A 127 -3.66 2.58 8.84
CA THR A 127 -4.53 2.16 9.96
C THR A 127 -3.91 1.02 10.76
N ILE A 128 -3.34 0.01 10.10
CA ILE A 128 -2.64 -1.09 10.79
C ILE A 128 -1.49 -0.56 11.65
N ILE A 129 -0.66 0.34 11.09
CA ILE A 129 0.50 0.91 11.81
C ILE A 129 0.03 1.76 13.00
N ASP A 130 -1.03 2.51 12.84
CA ASP A 130 -1.59 3.37 13.88
C ASP A 130 -2.25 2.55 15.00
N GLU A 131 -3.11 1.59 14.68
CA GLU A 131 -3.75 0.72 15.66
C GLU A 131 -2.74 -0.12 16.44
N LEU A 132 -1.66 -0.57 15.78
CA LEU A 132 -0.59 -1.29 16.45
C LEU A 132 0.09 -0.45 17.55
N SER A 133 0.11 0.86 17.44
CA SER A 133 0.64 1.76 18.46
C SER A 133 -0.25 1.91 19.69
N ARG A 134 -1.51 1.45 19.61
CA ARG A 134 -2.54 1.59 20.66
C ARG A 134 -2.83 0.31 21.44
N VAL A 135 -2.30 -0.81 20.95
CA VAL A 135 -2.51 -2.12 21.58
C VAL A 135 -1.25 -2.57 22.30
N GLU A 136 -1.42 -3.37 23.34
CA GLU A 136 -0.28 -4.00 24.00
C GLU A 136 0.31 -5.10 23.12
N ALA A 137 1.60 -4.97 22.80
CA ALA A 137 2.36 -5.93 22.02
C ALA A 137 3.83 -5.94 22.46
N SER A 138 4.48 -7.10 22.42
CA SER A 138 5.92 -7.13 22.57
C SER A 138 6.60 -6.44 21.36
N LYS A 139 7.86 -6.02 21.54
CA LYS A 139 8.63 -5.42 20.42
C LYS A 139 8.62 -6.34 19.19
N GLU A 140 8.87 -7.62 19.39
CA GLU A 140 8.90 -8.61 18.31
C GLU A 140 7.55 -8.73 17.61
N GLN A 141 6.45 -8.81 18.36
CA GLN A 141 5.10 -8.84 17.81
C GLN A 141 4.80 -7.57 16.99
N ALA A 142 5.12 -6.41 17.56
CA ALA A 142 4.89 -5.14 16.89
C ALA A 142 5.72 -5.02 15.60
N ASP A 143 7.00 -5.40 15.63
CA ASP A 143 7.91 -5.33 14.48
C ASP A 143 7.42 -6.18 13.31
N ILE A 144 6.98 -7.42 13.56
CA ILE A 144 6.50 -8.35 12.54
C ILE A 144 5.32 -7.77 11.76
N VAL A 145 4.35 -7.19 12.45
CA VAL A 145 3.14 -6.62 11.82
C VAL A 145 3.44 -5.27 11.19
N ARG A 146 4.22 -4.43 11.88
CA ARG A 146 4.58 -3.09 11.40
C ARG A 146 5.41 -3.14 10.13
N CYS A 147 6.43 -4.01 10.08
CA CYS A 147 7.27 -4.12 8.89
C CYS A 147 6.50 -4.67 7.69
N GLU A 148 5.64 -5.67 7.88
CA GLU A 148 4.78 -6.15 6.80
C GLU A 148 3.91 -5.01 6.22
N ALA A 149 3.26 -4.24 7.09
CA ALA A 149 2.42 -3.11 6.66
C ALA A 149 3.24 -1.99 5.99
N LYS A 150 4.45 -1.69 6.49
CA LYS A 150 5.33 -0.66 5.90
C LYS A 150 5.86 -1.06 4.53
N VAL A 151 6.28 -2.31 4.36
CA VAL A 151 6.76 -2.82 3.07
C VAL A 151 5.65 -2.75 2.03
N LEU A 152 4.44 -3.18 2.39
CA LEU A 152 3.26 -3.08 1.52
C LEU A 152 2.91 -1.62 1.18
N ARG A 153 2.94 -0.72 2.16
CA ARG A 153 2.70 0.71 1.93
C ARG A 153 3.73 1.30 0.97
N ALA A 154 5.00 1.03 1.20
CA ALA A 154 6.09 1.50 0.34
C ALA A 154 5.96 0.95 -1.09
N TRP A 155 5.64 -0.32 -1.24
CA TRP A 155 5.38 -0.94 -2.54
C TRP A 155 4.23 -0.27 -3.28
N HIS A 156 3.11 -0.01 -2.60
CA HIS A 156 1.95 0.66 -3.21
C HIS A 156 2.26 2.11 -3.61
N LEU A 157 2.98 2.86 -2.77
CA LEU A 157 3.46 4.19 -3.12
C LEU A 157 4.40 4.16 -4.32
N PHE A 158 5.32 3.20 -4.37
CA PHE A 158 6.25 3.03 -5.48
C PHE A 158 5.50 2.73 -6.80
N LYS A 159 4.50 1.85 -6.78
CA LYS A 159 3.66 1.59 -7.96
C LYS A 159 2.91 2.83 -8.41
N LEU A 160 2.34 3.60 -7.50
CA LEU A 160 1.71 4.88 -7.85
C LEU A 160 2.72 5.87 -8.44
N MET A 161 3.96 5.92 -7.95
CA MET A 161 5.02 6.74 -8.56
C MET A 161 5.26 6.34 -10.01
N GLN A 162 5.33 5.04 -10.29
CA GLN A 162 5.52 4.53 -11.66
C GLN A 162 4.38 4.93 -12.60
N TYR A 163 3.12 4.93 -12.12
CA TYR A 163 1.96 5.19 -12.98
C TYR A 163 1.58 6.66 -13.09
N PHE A 164 1.81 7.47 -12.04
CA PHE A 164 1.25 8.81 -11.92
C PHE A 164 2.27 9.92 -11.68
N SER A 165 3.53 9.58 -11.48
CA SER A 165 4.61 10.54 -11.34
C SER A 165 5.53 10.42 -12.56
N PRO A 166 5.43 11.36 -13.51
CA PRO A 166 6.22 11.29 -14.73
C PRO A 166 7.72 11.37 -14.41
N TYR A 167 8.48 10.60 -15.17
CA TYR A 167 9.93 10.65 -15.16
C TYR A 167 10.43 12.06 -15.49
N HIS A 168 11.71 12.27 -15.47
CA HIS A 168 12.45 13.45 -15.90
C HIS A 168 11.84 14.82 -15.56
N LEU A 169 12.68 15.75 -15.15
CA LEU A 169 12.41 17.20 -15.07
C LEU A 169 11.14 17.61 -14.34
N ASN A 170 10.38 16.65 -13.80
CA ASN A 170 9.17 16.90 -13.09
C ASN A 170 9.40 16.75 -11.58
N LYS A 171 8.99 17.77 -10.83
CA LYS A 171 9.11 17.79 -9.38
C LYS A 171 7.92 17.13 -8.68
N TYR A 172 6.84 16.86 -9.39
CA TYR A 172 5.58 16.42 -8.79
C TYR A 172 5.58 14.91 -8.53
N GLY A 173 5.54 14.55 -7.26
CA GLY A 173 5.29 13.20 -6.79
C GLY A 173 3.80 12.93 -6.60
N LEU A 174 3.43 12.45 -5.43
CA LEU A 174 2.09 12.03 -5.05
C LEU A 174 1.59 12.82 -3.85
N PRO A 175 0.28 12.95 -3.66
CA PRO A 175 -0.27 13.28 -2.34
C PRO A 175 0.03 12.12 -1.38
N VAL A 176 0.60 12.38 -0.21
CA VAL A 176 0.89 11.32 0.78
C VAL A 176 0.40 11.76 2.15
N ASN A 177 -0.54 11.02 2.70
CA ASN A 177 -0.94 11.07 4.09
C ASN A 177 -0.49 9.78 4.80
N LEU A 178 0.28 9.93 5.87
CA LEU A 178 0.72 8.82 6.71
C LEU A 178 -0.06 8.73 8.03
N ASP A 179 -0.89 9.72 8.32
CA ASP A 179 -1.67 9.81 9.55
C ASP A 179 -3.10 9.31 9.30
N ALA A 180 -3.40 8.13 9.84
CA ALA A 180 -4.72 7.52 9.69
C ALA A 180 -5.83 8.31 10.39
N GLN A 181 -5.50 9.19 11.36
CA GLN A 181 -6.47 9.96 12.14
C GLN A 181 -6.84 11.29 11.48
N LYS A 182 -5.98 11.83 10.61
CA LYS A 182 -6.14 13.15 9.99
C LYS A 182 -6.63 13.08 8.55
N VAL A 183 -7.56 12.18 8.27
CA VAL A 183 -8.10 12.03 6.90
C VAL A 183 -8.90 13.26 6.48
N ALA A 184 -9.64 13.88 7.39
CA ALA A 184 -10.47 15.05 7.09
C ALA A 184 -9.68 16.36 6.95
N GLU A 185 -8.50 16.45 7.57
CA GLU A 185 -7.62 17.63 7.57
C GLU A 185 -6.47 17.51 6.55
N TYR A 186 -6.52 16.48 5.73
CA TYR A 186 -5.44 16.14 4.84
C TYR A 186 -5.29 17.12 3.69
N ASP A 187 -4.09 17.66 3.54
CA ASP A 187 -3.71 18.41 2.35
C ASP A 187 -3.45 17.44 1.19
N ALA A 188 -4.39 17.38 0.26
CA ALA A 188 -4.31 16.54 -0.94
C ALA A 188 -3.34 17.10 -2.01
N SER A 189 -2.55 18.13 -1.72
CA SER A 189 -1.53 18.62 -2.64
C SER A 189 -0.44 17.54 -2.89
N ARG A 190 0.09 17.56 -4.08
CA ARG A 190 1.19 16.64 -4.44
C ARG A 190 2.47 17.07 -3.72
N LYS A 191 3.10 16.12 -3.05
CA LYS A 191 4.49 16.25 -2.58
C LYS A 191 5.44 16.25 -3.78
N THR A 192 6.69 16.61 -3.55
CA THR A 192 7.74 16.42 -4.55
C THR A 192 8.06 14.93 -4.73
N GLN A 193 8.65 14.57 -5.87
CA GLN A 193 9.16 13.20 -6.08
C GLN A 193 10.16 12.81 -5.00
N GLU A 194 11.06 13.72 -4.63
CA GLU A 194 12.05 13.50 -3.57
C GLU A 194 11.40 13.16 -2.23
N GLU A 195 10.38 13.90 -1.82
CA GLU A 195 9.66 13.61 -0.58
C GLU A 195 8.98 12.23 -0.59
N VAL A 196 8.40 11.84 -1.72
CA VAL A 196 7.73 10.53 -1.85
C VAL A 196 8.76 9.40 -1.84
N TYR A 197 9.85 9.50 -2.60
CA TYR A 197 10.91 8.50 -2.60
C TYR A 197 11.56 8.38 -1.22
N ARG A 198 11.76 9.49 -0.50
CA ARG A 198 12.28 9.46 0.87
C ARG A 198 11.35 8.67 1.81
N ILE A 199 10.03 8.81 1.70
CA ILE A 199 9.07 8.04 2.49
C ILE A 199 9.17 6.55 2.14
N ILE A 200 9.19 6.20 0.86
CA ILE A 200 9.30 4.81 0.37
C ILE A 200 10.59 4.17 0.89
N ILE A 201 11.72 4.83 0.69
CA ILE A 201 13.03 4.33 1.09
C ILE A 201 13.12 4.21 2.62
N SER A 202 12.60 5.19 3.36
CA SER A 202 12.60 5.14 4.83
C SER A 202 11.80 3.95 5.36
N ASP A 203 10.61 3.68 4.84
CA ASP A 203 9.81 2.52 5.26
C ASP A 203 10.52 1.19 4.99
N LEU A 204 11.15 1.06 3.83
CA LEU A 204 11.87 -0.15 3.43
C LEU A 204 13.16 -0.35 4.24
N THR A 205 13.96 0.73 4.41
CA THR A 205 15.23 0.68 5.14
C THR A 205 15.00 0.34 6.61
N GLU A 206 14.00 0.94 7.26
CA GLU A 206 13.65 0.61 8.65
C GLU A 206 13.33 -0.89 8.80
N CYS A 207 12.68 -1.48 7.80
CA CYS A 207 12.34 -2.91 7.84
C CYS A 207 13.57 -3.81 7.58
N VAL A 208 14.49 -3.42 6.71
CA VAL A 208 15.76 -4.14 6.51
C VAL A 208 16.62 -4.12 7.76
N GLU A 209 16.71 -2.96 8.40
CA GLU A 209 17.51 -2.74 9.62
C GLU A 209 16.87 -3.29 10.89
N CYS A 210 15.59 -3.68 10.81
CA CYS A 210 14.88 -4.25 11.95
C CYS A 210 15.57 -5.52 12.45
N THR A 211 15.81 -5.56 13.78
CA THR A 211 16.48 -6.71 14.43
C THR A 211 15.57 -7.92 14.61
N THR A 212 14.26 -7.73 14.46
CA THR A 212 13.29 -8.81 14.52
C THR A 212 13.26 -9.53 13.17
N GLU A 213 13.49 -10.84 13.18
CA GLU A 213 13.46 -11.63 11.95
C GLU A 213 12.02 -11.88 11.49
N PRO A 214 11.77 -11.87 10.15
CA PRO A 214 10.47 -12.19 9.60
C PRO A 214 10.04 -13.61 9.97
N ARG A 215 8.73 -13.81 10.14
CA ARG A 215 8.14 -15.13 10.38
C ARG A 215 7.55 -15.68 9.09
N SER A 216 8.17 -16.69 8.52
CA SER A 216 7.74 -17.31 7.26
C SER A 216 6.31 -17.86 7.26
N THR A 217 5.75 -18.12 8.44
CA THR A 217 4.34 -18.55 8.61
C THR A 217 3.33 -17.42 8.55
N TYR A 218 3.78 -16.16 8.56
CA TYR A 218 2.93 -14.98 8.58
C TYR A 218 3.36 -13.91 7.59
N ASN A 219 4.67 -13.61 7.53
CA ASN A 219 5.19 -12.54 6.69
C ASN A 219 5.32 -13.02 5.23
N VAL A 220 4.79 -12.23 4.31
CA VAL A 220 4.85 -12.45 2.87
C VAL A 220 5.77 -11.42 2.22
N PHE A 221 5.63 -10.16 2.59
CA PHE A 221 6.40 -9.04 2.04
C PHE A 221 7.51 -8.58 2.99
N TYR A 222 7.37 -8.79 4.28
CA TYR A 222 8.46 -8.61 5.23
C TYR A 222 9.41 -9.80 5.15
N ASP A 223 10.24 -9.79 4.13
CA ASP A 223 11.41 -10.62 3.93
C ASP A 223 12.55 -9.70 3.47
N LYS A 224 13.70 -9.79 4.12
CA LYS A 224 14.82 -8.85 3.87
C LYS A 224 15.31 -8.89 2.42
N ASN A 225 15.28 -10.06 1.80
CA ASN A 225 15.71 -10.22 0.40
C ASN A 225 14.69 -9.61 -0.56
N ILE A 226 13.40 -9.81 -0.29
CA ILE A 226 12.32 -9.15 -1.04
C ILE A 226 12.42 -7.63 -0.90
N ILE A 227 12.69 -7.13 0.31
CA ILE A 227 12.86 -5.70 0.54
C ILE A 227 14.06 -5.15 -0.22
N HIS A 228 15.19 -5.86 -0.23
CA HIS A 228 16.35 -5.50 -1.04
C HIS A 228 16.01 -5.47 -2.54
N ALA A 229 15.26 -6.44 -3.04
CA ALA A 229 14.81 -6.42 -4.44
C ALA A 229 13.90 -5.23 -4.76
N ILE A 230 13.03 -4.85 -3.83
CA ILE A 230 12.17 -3.64 -3.96
C ILE A 230 13.04 -2.38 -3.94
N LEU A 231 13.99 -2.25 -2.98
CA LEU A 231 14.90 -1.10 -2.89
C LEU A 231 15.73 -0.95 -4.17
N ALA A 232 16.22 -2.05 -4.74
CA ALA A 232 16.94 -2.02 -6.01
C ALA A 232 16.10 -1.37 -7.12
N GLN A 233 14.84 -1.76 -7.25
CA GLN A 233 13.93 -1.15 -8.21
C GLN A 233 13.63 0.32 -7.89
N VAL A 234 13.39 0.65 -6.61
CA VAL A 234 13.12 2.02 -6.17
C VAL A 234 14.26 2.95 -6.53
N PHE A 235 15.51 2.58 -6.20
CA PHE A 235 16.69 3.38 -6.53
C PHE A 235 16.93 3.48 -8.05
N LEU A 236 16.69 2.40 -8.80
CA LEU A 236 16.81 2.40 -10.25
C LEU A 236 15.85 3.43 -10.89
N TYR A 237 14.58 3.41 -10.49
CA TYR A 237 13.58 4.36 -10.97
C TYR A 237 13.82 5.79 -10.47
N LYS A 238 14.27 5.95 -9.22
CA LYS A 238 14.63 7.25 -8.66
C LYS A 238 15.78 7.87 -9.42
N GLY A 239 16.79 7.08 -9.81
CA GLY A 239 17.95 7.52 -10.61
C GLY A 239 17.61 8.08 -11.98
N ASP A 240 16.41 7.81 -12.51
CA ASP A 240 15.91 8.39 -13.76
C ASP A 240 14.72 9.35 -13.54
N SER A 241 14.56 9.87 -12.34
CA SER A 241 13.48 10.79 -11.96
C SER A 241 13.99 12.21 -11.71
N GLY A 242 13.06 13.13 -11.45
CA GLY A 242 13.38 14.48 -10.99
C GLY A 242 13.97 14.55 -9.57
N ALA A 243 13.99 13.41 -8.85
CA ALA A 243 14.60 13.25 -7.51
C ALA A 243 15.95 12.54 -7.54
N LYS A 244 16.57 12.43 -8.74
CA LYS A 244 17.85 11.76 -8.94
C LYS A 244 18.93 12.27 -7.98
N ALA A 245 19.68 11.33 -7.39
CA ALA A 245 20.93 11.54 -6.69
C ALA A 245 22.07 10.78 -7.38
N ASP A 246 23.30 11.20 -7.15
CA ASP A 246 24.48 10.65 -7.86
C ASP A 246 24.74 9.17 -7.52
N ASP A 247 24.35 8.74 -6.33
CA ASP A 247 24.57 7.38 -5.80
C ASP A 247 23.38 6.42 -6.03
N ASP A 248 22.29 6.87 -6.67
CA ASP A 248 21.09 6.06 -6.84
C ASP A 248 21.34 4.75 -7.58
N TYR A 249 22.12 4.76 -8.66
CA TYR A 249 22.42 3.55 -9.43
C TYR A 249 23.39 2.63 -8.68
N GLU A 250 24.28 3.16 -7.87
CA GLU A 250 25.17 2.39 -7.01
C GLU A 250 24.34 1.69 -5.91
N ASN A 251 23.43 2.42 -5.29
CA ASN A 251 22.49 1.88 -4.30
C ASN A 251 21.59 0.80 -4.92
N ALA A 252 21.07 1.02 -6.15
CA ALA A 252 20.28 0.02 -6.86
C ALA A 252 21.08 -1.27 -7.08
N ALA A 253 22.33 -1.17 -7.55
CA ALA A 253 23.19 -2.32 -7.78
C ALA A 253 23.55 -3.05 -6.48
N SER A 254 23.83 -2.32 -5.41
CA SER A 254 24.14 -2.88 -4.08
C SER A 254 22.96 -3.67 -3.53
N HIS A 255 21.76 -3.11 -3.57
CA HIS A 255 20.55 -3.79 -3.11
C HIS A 255 20.19 -5.00 -3.99
N ALA A 256 20.36 -4.90 -5.31
CA ALA A 256 20.16 -6.03 -6.21
C ALA A 256 21.11 -7.20 -5.87
N LYS A 257 22.38 -6.88 -5.59
CA LYS A 257 23.36 -7.89 -5.16
C LYS A 257 22.93 -8.56 -3.85
N SER A 258 22.54 -7.80 -2.85
CA SER A 258 22.05 -8.35 -1.57
C SER A 258 20.83 -9.26 -1.75
N ALA A 259 19.89 -8.90 -2.61
CA ALA A 259 18.75 -9.74 -2.93
C ALA A 259 19.18 -11.08 -3.57
N LEU A 260 20.13 -11.04 -4.50
CA LEU A 260 20.61 -12.22 -5.24
C LEU A 260 21.47 -13.17 -4.39
N GLU A 261 22.11 -12.70 -3.33
CA GLU A 261 22.90 -13.54 -2.42
C GLU A 261 22.05 -14.64 -1.76
N ALA A 262 20.77 -14.36 -1.54
CA ALA A 262 19.84 -15.31 -0.92
C ALA A 262 18.87 -15.97 -1.93
N LEU A 263 18.53 -15.29 -2.99
CA LEU A 263 17.64 -15.77 -4.05
C LEU A 263 18.51 -16.39 -5.15
N LYS A 264 18.74 -17.70 -5.09
CA LYS A 264 19.38 -18.40 -6.21
C LYS A 264 18.43 -18.36 -7.41
N LEU A 265 18.92 -17.83 -8.53
CA LEU A 265 18.23 -18.02 -9.80
C LEU A 265 18.13 -19.53 -10.06
N GLN A 266 16.95 -19.99 -10.40
CA GLN A 266 16.76 -21.35 -10.86
C GLN A 266 17.59 -21.56 -12.12
N SER A 267 18.28 -22.68 -12.20
CA SER A 267 19.00 -23.07 -13.42
C SER A 267 18.00 -23.50 -14.50
N THR A 268 18.43 -23.48 -15.76
CA THR A 268 17.61 -24.02 -16.86
C THR A 268 17.24 -25.50 -16.66
N GLU A 269 18.00 -26.25 -15.85
CA GLU A 269 17.74 -27.63 -15.51
C GLU A 269 16.60 -27.80 -14.49
N ASP A 270 16.32 -26.74 -13.69
CA ASP A 270 15.19 -26.70 -12.76
C ASP A 270 13.85 -26.50 -13.50
N TYR A 271 13.90 -26.08 -14.75
CA TYR A 271 12.76 -25.98 -15.66
C TYR A 271 12.70 -27.24 -16.55
N GLU A 272 12.60 -28.43 -15.96
CA GLU A 272 12.25 -29.60 -16.77
C GLU A 272 10.85 -29.32 -17.42
N PRO A 273 10.71 -29.71 -18.70
CA PRO A 273 9.49 -29.38 -19.42
C PRO A 273 8.28 -29.94 -18.68
N PHE A 274 7.34 -29.07 -18.41
CA PHE A 274 6.02 -29.48 -17.98
C PHE A 274 5.50 -30.52 -18.97
N PRO A 275 5.01 -31.69 -18.48
CA PRO A 275 4.53 -32.76 -19.33
C PRO A 275 3.37 -32.33 -20.22
#